data_69e565628a97ce573009c71113e35aaa
#
_entry.id   69e565628a97ce573009c71113e35aaa
#
_cell.length_a   1.000
_cell.length_b   1.000
_cell.length_c   1.000
_cell.angle_alpha   90.00
_cell.angle_beta   90.00
_cell.angle_gamma   90.00
#
_symmetry.space_group_name_H-M   'P 1'
#
loop_
_entity.id
_entity.type
_entity.pdbx_description
1 polymer ?
#
loop_
_entity_poly.entity_id
_entity_poly.type
_entity_poly.pdbx_seq_one_letter_code
_entity_poly.pdbx_strand_id
1 'polypeptide(L)'
;MSLNKLQERAVFEIKGNTLVTASPGSGKTRTLIARAMYKLEDIPKFKTLALITYTNAAADEISSRLINQNNLFIGTIHRFCLDFILRPYGWIYKWNKPKIISYEEKEVFFENNKDIDLEKNFGQNKFDEIGKIKRELNGKLDTSIEWNHEINIVEVAKRYYEYQESIKVIDFNEILYRSYKIISENEFVLKSLASKFYEILVDEFQDTNLFQYEILRQINNNGNCIFFMVGDKRQQIFKFAGAIENAFEKAELDFNTEQVELKETYRSTGNIVNTYSKLFHNHPNINNEFSLNNRFDYKINIIKTEKSNHNEYVMSIVNQLVDKMEIPLNEIAILSTSWFSAFNISKILRNKYSIVGLGALPHKHISNNSTFSLLKSLSNYYYKQNSKALRKVKRNIELHCLENDLSFSDRTLYYKINNLITNLLKNNTEKSLIQGLNDYNILFDRIFEIKHSTFKEISELIKDEEKKIWTIGQYMKTLSGLDGITNNTIHKVKGLEYDAVILNEMNENKIPYQKLISRKGWIYETLTNESIEEGRKLFYVAVSRAKKHLIILHNWKPSMFISVIK
;
A
#
# COMPACT_ATOMS: atom_id res chain seq x y z
N MET A 1 20.19 1.63 18.89
CA MET A 1 21.11 1.30 17.77
C MET A 1 21.64 2.60 17.20
N SER A 2 22.94 2.76 17.04
CA SER A 2 23.58 3.96 16.47
C SER A 2 23.30 4.09 14.96
N LEU A 3 23.19 5.29 14.45
CA LEU A 3 23.19 5.55 13.00
C LEU A 3 24.59 5.26 12.44
N ASN A 4 24.69 4.93 11.16
CA ASN A 4 25.99 4.89 10.48
C ASN A 4 26.36 6.30 9.97
N LYS A 5 27.60 6.48 9.54
CA LYS A 5 28.13 7.79 9.09
C LYS A 5 27.28 8.44 7.99
N LEU A 6 26.78 7.68 7.01
CA LEU A 6 25.94 8.21 5.92
C LEU A 6 24.55 8.59 6.42
N GLN A 7 24.00 7.80 7.35
CA GLN A 7 22.73 8.14 8.01
C GLN A 7 22.89 9.38 8.91
N GLU A 8 24.00 9.48 9.67
CA GLU A 8 24.33 10.65 10.48
C GLU A 8 24.46 11.90 9.63
N ARG A 9 25.18 11.82 8.50
CA ARG A 9 25.28 12.92 7.54
C ARG A 9 23.89 13.37 7.06
N ALA A 10 23.04 12.44 6.61
CA ALA A 10 21.70 12.77 6.14
C ALA A 10 20.84 13.39 7.25
N VAL A 11 20.97 12.90 8.49
CA VAL A 11 20.12 13.32 9.62
C VAL A 11 20.57 14.67 10.20
N PHE A 12 21.87 14.86 10.42
CA PHE A 12 22.39 15.95 11.27
C PHE A 12 23.14 17.04 10.48
N GLU A 13 23.86 16.67 9.40
CA GLU A 13 24.79 17.58 8.77
C GLU A 13 24.13 18.40 7.65
N ILE A 14 23.29 17.77 6.83
CA ILE A 14 22.63 18.46 5.70
C ILE A 14 21.50 19.34 6.23
N LYS A 15 21.58 20.63 5.88
CA LYS A 15 20.60 21.65 6.32
C LYS A 15 19.53 21.95 5.27
N GLY A 16 19.81 21.72 3.99
CA GLY A 16 18.92 21.95 2.87
C GLY A 16 18.09 20.72 2.49
N ASN A 17 17.48 20.82 1.31
CA ASN A 17 16.73 19.70 0.75
C ASN A 17 17.65 18.49 0.54
N THR A 18 17.18 17.33 0.96
CA THR A 18 17.98 16.11 0.99
C THR A 18 17.26 15.01 0.22
N LEU A 19 17.98 14.30 -0.63
CA LEU A 19 17.49 13.14 -1.37
C LEU A 19 18.31 11.91 -0.97
N VAL A 20 17.68 10.98 -0.27
CA VAL A 20 18.31 9.75 0.22
C VAL A 20 17.94 8.58 -0.67
N THR A 21 18.89 8.09 -1.44
CA THR A 21 18.75 6.83 -2.19
C THR A 21 19.21 5.68 -1.31
N ALA A 22 18.40 4.65 -1.19
CA ALA A 22 18.62 3.64 -0.18
C ALA A 22 18.26 2.24 -0.68
N SER A 23 19.15 1.28 -0.51
CA SER A 23 18.93 -0.13 -0.87
C SER A 23 17.99 -0.83 0.12
N PRO A 24 17.48 -2.04 -0.21
CA PRO A 24 16.65 -2.82 0.71
C PRO A 24 17.39 -3.11 2.03
N GLY A 25 16.72 -2.85 3.15
CA GLY A 25 17.29 -3.11 4.48
C GLY A 25 18.34 -2.10 4.94
N SER A 26 18.56 -0.98 4.23
CA SER A 26 19.54 0.06 4.59
C SER A 26 19.09 0.99 5.72
N GLY A 27 17.92 0.78 6.29
CA GLY A 27 17.41 1.61 7.39
C GLY A 27 16.71 2.90 6.94
N LYS A 28 16.10 2.93 5.76
CA LYS A 28 15.28 4.06 5.25
C LYS A 28 14.40 4.70 6.32
N THR A 29 13.44 3.92 6.82
CA THR A 29 12.47 4.37 7.83
C THR A 29 13.14 4.83 9.12
N ARG A 30 14.25 4.19 9.50
CA ARG A 30 15.03 4.58 10.67
C ARG A 30 15.69 5.95 10.48
N THR A 31 16.30 6.19 9.32
CA THR A 31 16.91 7.48 8.97
C THR A 31 15.85 8.59 8.96
N LEU A 32 14.68 8.29 8.37
CA LEU A 32 13.53 9.21 8.32
C LEU A 32 13.02 9.57 9.73
N ILE A 33 12.86 8.58 10.62
CA ILE A 33 12.44 8.78 12.00
C ILE A 33 13.49 9.57 12.79
N ALA A 34 14.76 9.24 12.62
CA ALA A 34 15.85 9.97 13.28
C ALA A 34 15.89 11.45 12.86
N ARG A 35 15.68 11.72 11.54
CA ARG A 35 15.56 13.09 11.04
C ARG A 35 14.37 13.82 11.64
N ALA A 36 13.21 13.15 11.71
CA ALA A 36 12.02 13.73 12.32
C ALA A 36 12.24 14.06 13.80
N MET A 37 12.82 13.13 14.58
CA MET A 37 13.14 13.36 16.01
C MET A 37 14.08 14.55 16.18
N TYR A 38 15.20 14.57 15.43
CA TYR A 38 16.17 15.66 15.49
C TYR A 38 15.54 17.02 15.20
N LYS A 39 14.67 17.10 14.17
CA LYS A 39 14.02 18.36 13.81
C LYS A 39 12.93 18.79 14.79
N LEU A 40 12.28 17.86 15.46
CA LEU A 40 11.25 18.17 16.46
C LEU A 40 11.81 18.77 17.75
N GLU A 41 13.11 18.60 18.04
CA GLU A 41 13.76 19.22 19.21
C GLU A 41 13.79 20.76 19.10
N ASP A 42 13.99 21.30 17.89
CA ASP A 42 14.17 22.73 17.65
C ASP A 42 13.06 23.38 16.79
N ILE A 43 11.98 22.65 16.51
CA ILE A 43 10.90 23.18 15.67
C ILE A 43 10.18 24.36 16.35
N PRO A 44 9.98 25.50 15.67
CA PRO A 44 9.17 26.58 16.20
C PRO A 44 7.73 26.14 16.49
N LYS A 45 7.16 26.59 17.61
CA LYS A 45 5.82 26.17 18.08
C LYS A 45 4.68 26.39 17.05
N PHE A 46 4.83 27.35 16.16
CA PHE A 46 3.86 27.68 15.12
C PHE A 46 4.08 26.93 13.80
N LYS A 47 5.18 26.16 13.68
CA LYS A 47 5.50 25.34 12.52
C LYS A 47 5.11 23.88 12.75
N THR A 48 4.89 23.17 11.66
CA THR A 48 4.57 21.73 11.65
C THR A 48 5.64 20.97 10.88
N LEU A 49 6.04 19.82 11.40
CA LEU A 49 6.80 18.80 10.67
C LEU A 49 5.79 17.87 9.99
N ALA A 50 5.89 17.65 8.69
CA ALA A 50 5.04 16.68 8.00
C ALA A 50 5.85 15.47 7.56
N LEU A 51 5.35 14.27 7.86
CA LEU A 51 5.88 13.00 7.39
C LEU A 51 4.84 12.31 6.52
N ILE A 52 5.13 12.25 5.23
CA ILE A 52 4.23 11.71 4.20
C ILE A 52 4.72 10.32 3.81
N THR A 53 3.82 9.33 3.86
CA THR A 53 4.09 7.95 3.47
C THR A 53 3.15 7.51 2.34
N TYR A 54 3.53 6.44 1.65
CA TYR A 54 2.70 5.89 0.58
C TYR A 54 1.47 5.13 1.11
N THR A 55 1.55 4.49 2.29
CA THR A 55 0.48 3.65 2.84
C THR A 55 0.11 4.03 4.27
N ASN A 56 -1.15 3.81 4.63
CA ASN A 56 -1.60 3.96 6.03
C ASN A 56 -0.84 3.01 6.98
N ALA A 57 -0.44 1.82 6.52
CA ALA A 57 0.32 0.87 7.33
C ALA A 57 1.71 1.42 7.71
N ALA A 58 2.41 2.06 6.77
CA ALA A 58 3.69 2.73 7.05
C ALA A 58 3.50 3.93 7.99
N ALA A 59 2.45 4.72 7.77
CA ALA A 59 2.11 5.83 8.67
C ALA A 59 1.83 5.35 10.11
N ASP A 60 1.13 4.20 10.26
CA ASP A 60 0.86 3.56 11.57
C ASP A 60 2.15 3.09 12.25
N GLU A 61 3.05 2.48 11.49
CA GLU A 61 4.33 2.02 12.01
C GLU A 61 5.17 3.20 12.54
N ILE A 62 5.31 4.26 11.73
CA ILE A 62 6.07 5.45 12.10
C ILE A 62 5.42 6.15 13.30
N SER A 63 4.10 6.32 13.31
CA SER A 63 3.37 6.91 14.44
C SER A 63 3.56 6.12 15.74
N SER A 64 3.74 4.79 15.66
CA SER A 64 4.00 3.98 16.85
C SER A 64 5.38 4.22 17.47
N ARG A 65 6.31 4.80 16.72
CA ARG A 65 7.68 5.11 17.13
C ARG A 65 7.86 6.58 17.54
N LEU A 66 7.02 7.48 17.00
CA LEU A 66 7.01 8.93 17.26
C LEU A 66 5.77 9.30 18.10
N ILE A 67 5.79 8.95 19.39
CA ILE A 67 4.64 9.13 20.30
C ILE A 67 4.59 10.56 20.84
N ASN A 68 3.38 11.15 20.89
CA ASN A 68 3.05 12.41 21.59
C ASN A 68 3.83 13.67 21.14
N GLN A 69 3.93 13.91 19.85
CA GLN A 69 4.50 15.15 19.30
C GLN A 69 3.40 16.09 18.79
N ASN A 70 3.27 17.27 19.41
CA ASN A 70 2.17 18.22 19.12
C ASN A 70 2.27 18.88 17.73
N ASN A 71 3.47 19.00 17.16
CA ASN A 71 3.73 19.72 15.91
C ASN A 71 4.11 18.76 14.78
N LEU A 72 3.56 17.54 14.79
CA LEU A 72 3.90 16.49 13.83
C LEU A 72 2.65 15.97 13.13
N PHE A 73 2.65 16.03 11.82
CA PHE A 73 1.70 15.32 10.96
C PHE A 73 2.35 14.03 10.45
N ILE A 74 1.64 12.89 10.55
CA ILE A 74 2.03 11.62 9.92
C ILE A 74 0.82 11.08 9.17
N GLY A 75 0.96 10.86 7.86
CA GLY A 75 -0.13 10.36 7.05
C GLY A 75 0.24 10.11 5.59
N THR A 76 -0.77 9.73 4.81
CA THR A 76 -0.61 9.63 3.35
C THR A 76 -0.74 11.01 2.70
N ILE A 77 -0.31 11.13 1.43
CA ILE A 77 -0.47 12.37 0.66
C ILE A 77 -1.95 12.78 0.53
N HIS A 78 -2.87 11.82 0.36
CA HIS A 78 -4.30 12.13 0.28
C HIS A 78 -4.81 12.77 1.58
N ARG A 79 -4.37 12.25 2.73
CA ARG A 79 -4.70 12.84 4.02
C ARG A 79 -4.09 14.24 4.18
N PHE A 80 -2.84 14.42 3.77
CA PHE A 80 -2.18 15.73 3.76
C PHE A 80 -3.00 16.74 2.94
N CYS A 81 -3.40 16.36 1.73
CA CYS A 81 -4.23 17.20 0.86
C CYS A 81 -5.60 17.52 1.49
N LEU A 82 -6.25 16.53 2.09
CA LEU A 82 -7.54 16.75 2.76
C LEU A 82 -7.41 17.71 3.96
N ASP A 83 -6.43 17.47 4.84
CA ASP A 83 -6.32 18.19 6.12
C ASP A 83 -5.78 19.62 5.96
N PHE A 84 -4.85 19.83 5.02
CA PHE A 84 -4.16 21.11 4.88
C PHE A 84 -4.55 21.93 3.65
N ILE A 85 -5.22 21.34 2.66
CA ILE A 85 -5.57 22.04 1.42
C ILE A 85 -7.09 22.05 1.21
N LEU A 86 -7.72 20.90 1.04
CA LEU A 86 -9.13 20.86 0.64
C LEU A 86 -10.07 21.32 1.74
N ARG A 87 -9.92 20.85 2.97
CA ARG A 87 -10.80 21.29 4.08
C ARG A 87 -10.65 22.76 4.42
N PRO A 88 -9.42 23.32 4.55
CA PRO A 88 -9.24 24.73 4.84
C PRO A 88 -9.60 25.68 3.70
N TYR A 89 -9.34 25.28 2.45
CA TYR A 89 -9.38 26.20 1.30
C TYR A 89 -10.34 25.78 0.16
N GLY A 90 -10.99 24.63 0.27
CA GLY A 90 -11.93 24.16 -0.77
C GLY A 90 -13.11 25.11 -1.01
N TRP A 91 -13.45 25.94 -0.02
CA TRP A 91 -14.49 26.97 -0.13
C TRP A 91 -14.23 27.98 -1.27
N ILE A 92 -12.99 28.21 -1.66
CA ILE A 92 -12.62 29.08 -2.78
C ILE A 92 -13.32 28.65 -4.08
N TYR A 93 -13.49 27.33 -4.26
CA TYR A 93 -14.14 26.72 -5.41
C TYR A 93 -15.52 26.14 -5.07
N LYS A 94 -16.11 26.50 -3.92
CA LYS A 94 -17.38 25.95 -3.41
C LYS A 94 -17.32 24.43 -3.14
N TRP A 95 -16.13 23.85 -2.98
CA TRP A 95 -15.91 22.44 -2.63
C TRP A 95 -15.90 22.29 -1.10
N ASN A 96 -17.01 22.65 -0.47
CA ASN A 96 -17.12 22.60 0.97
C ASN A 96 -17.29 21.15 1.44
N LYS A 97 -16.50 20.74 2.44
CA LYS A 97 -16.60 19.44 3.10
C LYS A 97 -16.61 18.26 2.12
N PRO A 98 -15.51 18.02 1.38
CA PRO A 98 -15.46 16.94 0.40
C PRO A 98 -15.65 15.58 1.11
N LYS A 99 -16.70 14.86 0.72
CA LYS A 99 -16.95 13.48 1.12
C LYS A 99 -16.37 12.54 0.05
N ILE A 100 -15.76 11.43 0.49
CA ILE A 100 -15.23 10.44 -0.44
C ILE A 100 -16.38 9.56 -0.94
N ILE A 101 -16.45 9.36 -2.25
CA ILE A 101 -17.47 8.52 -2.90
C ILE A 101 -17.45 7.10 -2.34
N SER A 102 -18.60 6.62 -1.90
CA SER A 102 -18.76 5.26 -1.37
C SER A 102 -18.96 4.22 -2.48
N TYR A 103 -18.91 2.95 -2.09
CA TYR A 103 -19.22 1.84 -2.99
C TYR A 103 -20.65 1.93 -3.52
N GLU A 104 -21.65 2.19 -2.66
CA GLU A 104 -23.05 2.32 -3.05
C GLU A 104 -23.28 3.47 -4.03
N GLU A 105 -22.64 4.62 -3.79
CA GLU A 105 -22.72 5.76 -4.69
C GLU A 105 -22.14 5.43 -6.06
N LYS A 106 -21.07 4.62 -6.13
CA LYS A 106 -20.56 4.10 -7.40
C LYS A 106 -21.52 3.11 -8.06
N GLU A 107 -22.15 2.21 -7.28
CA GLU A 107 -23.18 1.30 -7.82
C GLU A 107 -24.37 2.09 -8.43
N VAL A 108 -24.85 3.13 -7.75
CA VAL A 108 -25.90 4.01 -8.29
C VAL A 108 -25.45 4.67 -9.60
N PHE A 109 -24.18 5.07 -9.70
CA PHE A 109 -23.64 5.58 -10.97
C PHE A 109 -23.74 4.53 -12.07
N PHE A 110 -23.36 3.28 -11.83
CA PHE A 110 -23.46 2.20 -12.82
C PHE A 110 -24.92 1.86 -13.17
N GLU A 111 -25.81 1.85 -12.18
CA GLU A 111 -27.24 1.60 -12.40
C GLU A 111 -27.90 2.66 -13.29
N ASN A 112 -27.49 3.92 -13.12
CA ASN A 112 -28.02 5.03 -13.90
C ASN A 112 -27.40 5.17 -15.31
N ASN A 113 -26.32 4.47 -15.59
CA ASN A 113 -25.60 4.54 -16.87
C ASN A 113 -25.53 3.18 -17.58
N LYS A 114 -26.60 2.38 -17.50
CA LYS A 114 -26.71 1.07 -18.17
C LYS A 114 -26.63 1.16 -19.69
N ASP A 115 -26.98 2.30 -20.29
CA ASP A 115 -26.86 2.60 -21.72
C ASP A 115 -25.42 2.50 -22.24
N ILE A 116 -24.42 2.70 -21.37
CA ILE A 116 -22.99 2.60 -21.72
C ILE A 116 -22.49 1.15 -21.61
N ASP A 117 -23.33 0.22 -21.14
CA ASP A 117 -23.00 -1.22 -20.96
C ASP A 117 -21.66 -1.46 -20.21
N LEU A 118 -21.47 -0.67 -19.16
CA LEU A 118 -20.25 -0.71 -18.33
C LEU A 118 -20.01 -2.10 -17.71
N GLU A 119 -21.09 -2.81 -17.37
CA GLU A 119 -20.98 -4.17 -16.81
C GLU A 119 -20.48 -5.18 -17.83
N LYS A 120 -20.95 -5.12 -19.08
CA LYS A 120 -20.49 -5.99 -20.15
C LYS A 120 -19.03 -5.73 -20.50
N ASN A 121 -18.63 -4.47 -20.52
CA ASN A 121 -17.29 -4.06 -20.91
C ASN A 121 -16.28 -4.21 -19.77
N PHE A 122 -16.64 -3.85 -18.53
CA PHE A 122 -15.74 -3.91 -17.36
C PHE A 122 -15.93 -5.15 -16.50
N GLY A 123 -17.09 -5.83 -16.61
CA GLY A 123 -17.40 -7.02 -15.82
C GLY A 123 -17.25 -6.78 -14.31
N GLN A 124 -16.75 -7.80 -13.61
CA GLN A 124 -16.50 -7.72 -12.16
C GLN A 124 -15.43 -6.69 -11.73
N ASN A 125 -14.72 -6.10 -12.70
CA ASN A 125 -13.66 -5.11 -12.42
C ASN A 125 -14.15 -3.65 -12.62
N LYS A 126 -15.45 -3.42 -12.78
CA LYS A 126 -16.01 -2.08 -13.07
C LYS A 126 -15.55 -0.98 -12.13
N PHE A 127 -15.38 -1.30 -10.83
CA PHE A 127 -14.91 -0.34 -9.82
C PHE A 127 -13.43 -0.01 -9.95
N ASP A 128 -12.61 -1.01 -10.28
CA ASP A 128 -11.18 -0.80 -10.54
C ASP A 128 -10.99 0.01 -11.82
N GLU A 129 -11.81 -0.26 -12.84
CA GLU A 129 -11.76 0.46 -14.12
C GLU A 129 -12.17 1.93 -13.95
N ILE A 130 -13.30 2.22 -13.29
CA ILE A 130 -13.71 3.61 -13.02
C ILE A 130 -12.68 4.36 -12.18
N GLY A 131 -11.98 3.67 -11.28
CA GLY A 131 -10.90 4.22 -10.47
C GLY A 131 -9.65 4.62 -11.26
N LYS A 132 -9.53 4.22 -12.52
CA LYS A 132 -8.45 4.67 -13.43
C LYS A 132 -8.73 6.05 -14.05
N ILE A 133 -9.98 6.51 -14.02
CA ILE A 133 -10.34 7.84 -14.52
C ILE A 133 -9.62 8.89 -13.69
N LYS A 134 -8.78 9.69 -14.33
CA LYS A 134 -8.01 10.76 -13.70
C LYS A 134 -7.85 11.94 -14.66
N ARG A 135 -7.44 13.07 -14.12
CA ARG A 135 -7.16 14.28 -14.90
C ARG A 135 -5.66 14.44 -15.14
N GLU A 136 -5.33 15.16 -16.18
CA GLU A 136 -4.02 15.79 -16.37
C GLU A 136 -3.91 17.06 -15.50
N LEU A 137 -2.70 17.63 -15.39
CA LEU A 137 -2.47 18.89 -14.66
C LEU A 137 -3.30 20.06 -15.21
N ASN A 138 -3.57 20.10 -16.51
CA ASN A 138 -4.40 21.12 -17.17
C ASN A 138 -5.92 20.94 -16.90
N GLY A 139 -6.32 19.92 -16.16
CA GLY A 139 -7.70 19.59 -15.83
C GLY A 139 -8.45 18.77 -16.88
N LYS A 140 -7.85 18.49 -18.04
CA LYS A 140 -8.44 17.61 -19.04
C LYS A 140 -8.39 16.16 -18.57
N LEU A 141 -9.23 15.32 -19.16
CA LEU A 141 -9.18 13.87 -18.93
C LEU A 141 -7.83 13.33 -19.41
N ASP A 142 -7.19 12.49 -18.58
CA ASP A 142 -6.03 11.72 -19.02
C ASP A 142 -6.48 10.58 -19.93
N THR A 143 -6.20 10.72 -21.21
CA THR A 143 -6.52 9.75 -22.25
C THR A 143 -5.37 8.79 -22.56
N SER A 144 -4.24 8.88 -21.83
CA SER A 144 -3.08 7.98 -22.00
C SER A 144 -3.35 6.56 -21.48
N ILE A 145 -4.44 6.36 -20.76
CA ILE A 145 -4.85 5.05 -20.24
C ILE A 145 -5.38 4.20 -21.38
N GLU A 146 -4.75 3.07 -21.63
CA GLU A 146 -5.26 2.10 -22.59
C GLU A 146 -6.52 1.43 -22.05
N TRP A 147 -7.63 1.69 -22.70
CA TRP A 147 -8.91 1.05 -22.45
C TRP A 147 -9.12 -0.06 -23.48
N ASN A 148 -9.12 -1.29 -23.02
CA ASN A 148 -9.29 -2.47 -23.88
C ASN A 148 -10.73 -2.69 -24.39
N HIS A 149 -11.56 -1.63 -24.45
CA HIS A 149 -13.00 -1.74 -24.73
C HIS A 149 -13.45 -0.67 -25.72
N GLU A 150 -14.46 -0.99 -26.51
CA GLU A 150 -15.09 -0.09 -27.49
C GLU A 150 -15.92 1.05 -26.85
N ILE A 151 -15.65 1.39 -25.58
CA ILE A 151 -16.38 2.42 -24.84
C ILE A 151 -15.76 3.79 -25.09
N ASN A 152 -16.62 4.78 -25.29
CA ASN A 152 -16.19 6.18 -25.25
C ASN A 152 -15.86 6.61 -23.81
N ILE A 153 -14.60 6.40 -23.40
CA ILE A 153 -14.14 6.71 -22.05
C ILE A 153 -14.26 8.20 -21.69
N VAL A 154 -14.19 9.08 -22.67
CA VAL A 154 -14.36 10.52 -22.47
C VAL A 154 -15.78 10.82 -21.98
N GLU A 155 -16.77 10.18 -22.59
CA GLU A 155 -18.16 10.32 -22.17
C GLU A 155 -18.42 9.71 -20.79
N VAL A 156 -17.85 8.52 -20.52
CA VAL A 156 -17.93 7.88 -19.18
C VAL A 156 -17.34 8.79 -18.11
N ALA A 157 -16.14 9.31 -18.36
CA ALA A 157 -15.45 10.19 -17.41
C ALA A 157 -16.22 11.48 -17.15
N LYS A 158 -16.77 12.09 -18.21
CA LYS A 158 -17.60 13.29 -18.09
C LYS A 158 -18.80 13.03 -17.19
N ARG A 159 -19.58 11.99 -17.46
CA ARG A 159 -20.75 11.60 -16.65
C ARG A 159 -20.36 11.26 -15.21
N TYR A 160 -19.21 10.61 -15.01
CA TYR A 160 -18.73 10.27 -13.68
C TYR A 160 -18.34 11.49 -12.85
N TYR A 161 -17.68 12.49 -13.46
CA TYR A 161 -17.38 13.75 -12.79
C TYR A 161 -18.63 14.58 -12.53
N GLU A 162 -19.57 14.67 -13.47
CA GLU A 162 -20.86 15.33 -13.28
C GLU A 162 -21.68 14.68 -12.16
N TYR A 163 -21.65 13.35 -12.07
CA TYR A 163 -22.28 12.61 -11.00
C TYR A 163 -21.66 12.94 -9.64
N GLN A 164 -20.33 12.90 -9.53
CA GLN A 164 -19.63 13.26 -8.28
C GLN A 164 -19.97 14.69 -7.83
N GLU A 165 -20.01 15.65 -8.74
CA GLU A 165 -20.42 17.03 -8.44
C GLU A 165 -21.88 17.12 -7.98
N SER A 166 -22.80 16.40 -8.62
CA SER A 166 -24.23 16.43 -8.31
C SER A 166 -24.53 15.95 -6.88
N ILE A 167 -23.81 14.94 -6.41
CA ILE A 167 -23.96 14.37 -5.05
C ILE A 167 -22.90 14.89 -4.06
N LYS A 168 -22.04 15.84 -4.49
CA LYS A 168 -21.02 16.51 -3.68
C LYS A 168 -20.01 15.55 -3.05
N VAL A 169 -19.54 14.58 -3.83
CA VAL A 169 -18.49 13.62 -3.44
C VAL A 169 -17.27 13.76 -4.35
N ILE A 170 -16.16 13.18 -3.93
CA ILE A 170 -14.92 13.11 -4.70
C ILE A 170 -14.29 11.72 -4.56
N ASP A 171 -13.53 11.27 -5.56
CA ASP A 171 -12.68 10.11 -5.44
C ASP A 171 -11.23 10.48 -5.05
N PHE A 172 -10.37 9.48 -4.91
CA PHE A 172 -8.97 9.70 -4.53
C PHE A 172 -8.18 10.48 -5.57
N ASN A 173 -8.50 10.34 -6.86
CA ASN A 173 -7.82 11.10 -7.93
C ASN A 173 -8.21 12.59 -7.87
N GLU A 174 -9.49 12.87 -7.62
CA GLU A 174 -10.00 14.24 -7.46
C GLU A 174 -9.45 14.93 -6.21
N ILE A 175 -9.13 14.21 -5.12
CA ILE A 175 -8.44 14.81 -3.95
C ILE A 175 -7.13 15.47 -4.39
N LEU A 176 -6.31 14.75 -5.14
CA LEU A 176 -5.00 15.26 -5.57
C LEU A 176 -5.14 16.38 -6.61
N TYR A 177 -5.99 16.18 -7.62
CA TYR A 177 -6.23 17.19 -8.66
C TYR A 177 -6.75 18.52 -8.06
N ARG A 178 -7.79 18.45 -7.24
CA ARG A 178 -8.37 19.66 -6.62
C ARG A 178 -7.39 20.35 -5.67
N SER A 179 -6.60 19.60 -4.93
CA SER A 179 -5.55 20.17 -4.08
C SER A 179 -4.48 20.88 -4.91
N TYR A 180 -4.02 20.24 -5.98
CA TYR A 180 -3.09 20.85 -6.93
C TYR A 180 -3.67 22.14 -7.53
N LYS A 181 -4.92 22.12 -7.98
CA LYS A 181 -5.60 23.28 -8.57
C LYS A 181 -5.67 24.44 -7.57
N ILE A 182 -6.08 24.18 -6.31
CA ILE A 182 -6.14 25.22 -5.28
C ILE A 182 -4.79 25.90 -5.12
N ILE A 183 -3.71 25.17 -4.97
CA ILE A 183 -2.38 25.76 -4.72
C ILE A 183 -1.78 26.40 -5.96
N SER A 184 -2.08 25.91 -7.16
CA SER A 184 -1.56 26.45 -8.41
C SER A 184 -2.22 27.78 -8.81
N GLU A 185 -3.50 27.95 -8.47
CA GLU A 185 -4.27 29.13 -8.83
C GLU A 185 -4.37 30.16 -7.69
N ASN A 186 -3.89 29.84 -6.46
CA ASN A 186 -4.01 30.72 -5.30
C ASN A 186 -2.68 30.86 -4.55
N GLU A 187 -1.93 31.87 -4.91
CA GLU A 187 -0.59 32.16 -4.33
C GLU A 187 -0.65 32.34 -2.79
N PHE A 188 -1.75 32.92 -2.26
CA PHE A 188 -1.94 33.05 -0.81
C PHE A 188 -1.97 31.69 -0.11
N VAL A 189 -2.71 30.72 -0.66
CA VAL A 189 -2.78 29.36 -0.09
C VAL A 189 -1.41 28.70 -0.13
N LEU A 190 -0.73 28.81 -1.24
CA LEU A 190 0.61 28.25 -1.44
C LEU A 190 1.62 28.81 -0.44
N LYS A 191 1.67 30.15 -0.29
CA LYS A 191 2.53 30.81 0.71
C LYS A 191 2.17 30.42 2.15
N SER A 192 0.88 30.28 2.45
CA SER A 192 0.41 29.83 3.76
C SER A 192 0.93 28.42 4.08
N LEU A 193 0.83 27.49 3.13
CA LEU A 193 1.35 26.12 3.30
C LEU A 193 2.87 26.10 3.46
N ALA A 194 3.61 26.81 2.57
CA ALA A 194 5.06 26.87 2.64
C ALA A 194 5.57 27.51 3.96
N SER A 195 4.79 28.44 4.53
CA SER A 195 5.09 29.04 5.83
C SER A 195 4.74 28.13 7.00
N LYS A 196 3.71 27.30 6.87
CA LYS A 196 3.23 26.39 7.93
C LYS A 196 4.23 25.26 8.22
N PHE A 197 4.82 24.67 7.17
CA PHE A 197 5.69 23.53 7.34
C PHE A 197 7.14 23.95 7.55
N TYR A 198 7.77 23.36 8.56
CA TYR A 198 9.20 23.51 8.83
C TYR A 198 10.02 22.62 7.90
N GLU A 199 9.66 21.35 7.86
CA GLU A 199 10.23 20.35 6.98
C GLU A 199 9.15 19.34 6.57
N ILE A 200 9.18 18.88 5.32
CA ILE A 200 8.34 17.80 4.82
C ILE A 200 9.23 16.60 4.49
N LEU A 201 9.00 15.50 5.21
CA LEU A 201 9.69 14.24 5.01
C LEU A 201 8.79 13.33 4.15
N VAL A 202 9.36 12.73 3.11
CA VAL A 202 8.63 11.86 2.18
C VAL A 202 9.28 10.48 2.17
N ASP A 203 8.54 9.46 2.58
CA ASP A 203 8.94 8.05 2.50
C ASP A 203 8.49 7.44 1.18
N GLU A 204 9.21 6.42 0.71
CA GLU A 204 8.96 5.71 -0.56
C GLU A 204 8.81 6.67 -1.76
N PHE A 205 9.70 7.65 -1.85
CA PHE A 205 9.63 8.74 -2.83
C PHE A 205 9.53 8.27 -4.29
N GLN A 206 10.05 7.07 -4.62
CA GLN A 206 9.94 6.48 -5.95
C GLN A 206 8.49 6.19 -6.40
N ASP A 207 7.53 6.14 -5.47
CA ASP A 207 6.13 5.86 -5.79
C ASP A 207 5.27 7.15 -5.92
N THR A 208 5.92 8.31 -5.88
CA THR A 208 5.27 9.61 -6.00
C THR A 208 4.60 9.75 -7.36
N ASN A 209 3.31 10.08 -7.39
CA ASN A 209 2.59 10.41 -8.62
C ASN A 209 2.77 11.88 -9.03
N LEU A 210 2.32 12.21 -10.25
CA LEU A 210 2.54 13.54 -10.83
C LEU A 210 1.94 14.68 -9.98
N PHE A 211 0.70 14.52 -9.50
CA PHE A 211 0.08 15.56 -8.66
C PHE A 211 0.78 15.74 -7.32
N GLN A 212 1.13 14.62 -6.68
CA GLN A 212 1.89 14.64 -5.44
C GLN A 212 3.22 15.37 -5.64
N TYR A 213 3.95 15.04 -6.71
CA TYR A 213 5.21 15.67 -7.04
C TYR A 213 5.05 17.18 -7.23
N GLU A 214 4.08 17.60 -8.04
CA GLU A 214 3.83 19.00 -8.33
C GLU A 214 3.39 19.81 -7.10
N ILE A 215 2.55 19.21 -6.24
CA ILE A 215 2.16 19.83 -4.97
C ILE A 215 3.41 20.11 -4.12
N LEU A 216 4.28 19.11 -3.94
CA LEU A 216 5.50 19.25 -3.15
C LEU A 216 6.47 20.26 -3.77
N ARG A 217 6.65 20.22 -5.11
CA ARG A 217 7.51 21.14 -5.86
C ARG A 217 7.06 22.59 -5.72
N GLN A 218 5.76 22.86 -5.84
CA GLN A 218 5.23 24.22 -5.67
C GLN A 218 5.44 24.75 -4.25
N ILE A 219 5.24 23.90 -3.21
CA ILE A 219 5.51 24.28 -1.83
C ILE A 219 7.00 24.60 -1.63
N ASN A 220 7.90 23.80 -2.22
CA ASN A 220 9.35 24.06 -2.16
C ASN A 220 9.73 25.41 -2.78
N ASN A 221 9.18 25.73 -3.93
CA ASN A 221 9.54 26.93 -4.69
C ASN A 221 9.01 28.23 -4.07
N ASN A 222 8.08 28.17 -3.14
CA ASN A 222 7.37 29.34 -2.60
C ASN A 222 7.62 29.61 -1.11
N GLY A 223 8.63 28.98 -0.50
CA GLY A 223 8.92 29.22 0.91
C GLY A 223 10.21 28.58 1.39
N ASN A 224 10.43 28.65 2.70
CA ASN A 224 11.60 28.10 3.37
C ASN A 224 11.35 26.69 3.93
N CYS A 225 10.39 25.96 3.37
CA CYS A 225 10.12 24.58 3.75
C CYS A 225 11.21 23.66 3.21
N ILE A 226 11.84 22.88 4.06
CA ILE A 226 12.88 21.92 3.69
C ILE A 226 12.23 20.60 3.33
N PHE A 227 12.83 19.87 2.38
CA PHE A 227 12.35 18.55 1.96
C PHE A 227 13.40 17.48 2.23
N PHE A 228 12.97 16.40 2.88
CA PHE A 228 13.79 15.23 3.12
C PHE A 228 13.10 14.01 2.48
N MET A 229 13.60 13.59 1.33
CA MET A 229 12.98 12.55 0.50
C MET A 229 13.81 11.28 0.56
N VAL A 230 13.16 10.14 0.85
CA VAL A 230 13.83 8.85 0.98
C VAL A 230 13.15 7.81 0.08
N GLY A 231 13.95 7.00 -0.64
CA GLY A 231 13.40 5.95 -1.47
C GLY A 231 14.45 5.04 -2.12
N ASP A 232 13.96 4.09 -2.92
CA ASP A 232 14.78 3.20 -3.76
C ASP A 232 14.20 3.13 -5.17
N LYS A 233 14.91 3.68 -6.15
CA LYS A 233 14.51 3.70 -7.57
C LYS A 233 14.13 2.30 -8.10
N ARG A 234 14.80 1.26 -7.60
CA ARG A 234 14.64 -0.15 -8.02
C ARG A 234 13.39 -0.81 -7.42
N GLN A 235 12.80 -0.18 -6.37
CA GLN A 235 11.57 -0.62 -5.74
C GLN A 235 10.32 0.11 -6.24
N GLN A 236 10.39 0.82 -7.37
CA GLN A 236 9.25 1.45 -8.01
C GLN A 236 8.38 0.40 -8.70
N ILE A 237 7.34 -0.09 -8.05
CA ILE A 237 6.43 -1.12 -8.55
C ILE A 237 4.97 -0.62 -8.69
N PHE A 238 4.73 0.69 -8.54
CA PHE A 238 3.41 1.31 -8.61
C PHE A 238 3.25 2.25 -9.81
N LYS A 239 3.98 2.00 -10.91
CA LYS A 239 3.83 2.77 -12.15
C LYS A 239 2.39 2.74 -12.67
N PHE A 240 1.73 1.58 -12.59
CA PHE A 240 0.32 1.43 -12.93
C PHE A 240 -0.62 2.32 -12.08
N ALA A 241 -0.20 2.75 -10.90
CA ALA A 241 -0.92 3.68 -10.04
C ALA A 241 -0.53 5.15 -10.28
N GLY A 242 0.27 5.43 -11.33
CA GLY A 242 0.65 6.77 -11.75
C GLY A 242 1.96 7.31 -11.18
N ALA A 243 2.80 6.45 -10.59
CA ALA A 243 4.15 6.88 -10.17
C ALA A 243 4.94 7.42 -11.37
N ILE A 244 5.55 8.59 -11.20
CA ILE A 244 6.28 9.27 -12.28
C ILE A 244 7.62 8.59 -12.56
N GLU A 245 8.01 8.58 -13.82
CA GLU A 245 9.35 8.15 -14.21
C GLU A 245 10.40 9.18 -13.80
N ASN A 246 11.59 8.70 -13.46
CA ASN A 246 12.74 9.54 -13.12
C ASN A 246 12.45 10.55 -11.99
N ALA A 247 11.63 10.16 -10.99
CA ALA A 247 11.27 11.01 -9.86
C ALA A 247 12.50 11.57 -9.12
N PHE A 248 13.57 10.76 -9.00
CA PHE A 248 14.79 11.15 -8.30
C PHE A 248 15.60 12.17 -9.10
N GLU A 249 15.76 11.93 -10.40
CA GLU A 249 16.48 12.83 -11.31
C GLU A 249 15.78 14.18 -11.41
N LYS A 250 14.45 14.17 -11.47
CA LYS A 250 13.65 15.41 -11.43
C LYS A 250 13.79 16.14 -10.09
N ALA A 251 13.73 15.39 -8.97
CA ALA A 251 13.84 16.00 -7.66
C ALA A 251 15.22 16.61 -7.39
N GLU A 252 16.28 16.03 -7.94
CA GLU A 252 17.63 16.59 -7.86
C GLU A 252 17.67 18.01 -8.42
N LEU A 253 17.04 18.23 -9.57
CA LEU A 253 17.00 19.52 -10.25
C LEU A 253 15.98 20.48 -9.63
N ASP A 254 14.73 20.02 -9.47
CA ASP A 254 13.60 20.87 -9.09
C ASP A 254 13.65 21.30 -7.61
N PHE A 255 14.24 20.49 -6.73
CA PHE A 255 14.37 20.79 -5.31
C PHE A 255 15.80 21.20 -4.92
N ASN A 256 16.76 21.19 -5.84
CA ASN A 256 18.18 21.47 -5.55
C ASN A 256 18.68 20.66 -4.35
N THR A 257 18.56 19.32 -4.44
CA THR A 257 18.81 18.42 -3.32
C THR A 257 20.28 18.05 -3.17
N GLU A 258 20.75 17.93 -1.92
CA GLU A 258 21.97 17.21 -1.60
C GLU A 258 21.68 15.71 -1.51
N GLN A 259 22.51 14.90 -2.19
CA GLN A 259 22.28 13.47 -2.28
C GLN A 259 23.07 12.67 -1.25
N VAL A 260 22.42 11.65 -0.71
CA VAL A 260 23.04 10.62 0.15
C VAL A 260 22.64 9.24 -0.32
N GLU A 261 23.60 8.38 -0.58
CA GLU A 261 23.34 6.99 -0.97
C GLU A 261 23.66 6.03 0.19
N LEU A 262 22.62 5.37 0.74
CA LEU A 262 22.78 4.37 1.79
C LEU A 262 23.13 3.01 1.19
N LYS A 263 24.38 2.58 1.32
CA LYS A 263 24.94 1.35 0.72
C LYS A 263 25.02 0.17 1.67
N GLU A 264 24.66 0.33 2.92
CA GLU A 264 24.70 -0.72 3.93
C GLU A 264 23.35 -1.40 4.05
N THR A 265 23.33 -2.71 4.29
CA THR A 265 22.10 -3.43 4.60
C THR A 265 22.20 -4.11 5.97
N TYR A 266 21.12 -4.03 6.73
CA TYR A 266 21.00 -4.64 8.05
C TYR A 266 20.05 -5.85 8.04
N ARG A 267 19.52 -6.21 6.87
CA ARG A 267 18.42 -7.17 6.73
C ARG A 267 18.89 -8.56 6.34
N SER A 268 19.46 -8.69 5.16
CA SER A 268 19.55 -9.98 4.45
C SER A 268 20.93 -10.62 4.54
N THR A 269 20.99 -11.95 4.35
CA THR A 269 22.23 -12.69 4.14
C THR A 269 22.93 -12.24 2.86
N GLY A 270 24.24 -12.49 2.77
CA GLY A 270 25.07 -12.14 1.59
C GLY A 270 24.55 -12.75 0.30
N ASN A 271 24.11 -14.01 0.32
CA ASN A 271 23.57 -14.69 -0.86
C ASN A 271 22.29 -14.01 -1.39
N ILE A 272 21.39 -13.54 -0.50
CA ILE A 272 20.19 -12.81 -0.91
C ILE A 272 20.56 -11.45 -1.50
N VAL A 273 21.50 -10.73 -0.86
CA VAL A 273 22.01 -9.44 -1.37
C VAL A 273 22.58 -9.60 -2.76
N ASN A 274 23.47 -10.58 -2.96
CA ASN A 274 24.06 -10.87 -4.26
C ASN A 274 23.01 -11.24 -5.31
N THR A 275 21.97 -11.97 -4.90
CA THR A 275 20.90 -12.40 -5.81
C THR A 275 20.12 -11.21 -6.36
N TYR A 276 19.63 -10.30 -5.50
CA TYR A 276 18.87 -9.16 -6.01
C TYR A 276 19.77 -8.10 -6.67
N SER A 277 21.04 -8.01 -6.30
CA SER A 277 21.97 -7.07 -6.92
C SER A 277 22.27 -7.42 -8.39
N LYS A 278 22.32 -8.71 -8.75
CA LYS A 278 22.51 -9.17 -10.15
C LYS A 278 21.39 -8.72 -11.09
N LEU A 279 20.22 -8.36 -10.58
CA LEU A 279 19.09 -7.94 -11.42
C LEU A 279 19.32 -6.60 -12.13
N PHE A 280 20.23 -5.76 -11.64
CA PHE A 280 20.53 -4.45 -12.21
C PHE A 280 22.04 -4.29 -12.42
N HIS A 281 22.47 -4.00 -13.65
CA HIS A 281 23.90 -3.82 -13.98
C HIS A 281 24.57 -2.71 -13.16
N ASN A 282 23.84 -1.61 -12.89
CA ASN A 282 24.33 -0.48 -12.12
C ASN A 282 23.87 -0.53 -10.66
N HIS A 283 23.77 -1.73 -10.09
CA HIS A 283 23.45 -1.85 -8.67
C HIS A 283 24.65 -1.41 -7.84
N PRO A 284 24.48 -0.52 -6.82
CA PRO A 284 25.58 -0.18 -5.95
C PRO A 284 26.08 -1.42 -5.19
N ASN A 285 27.37 -1.47 -4.91
CA ASN A 285 27.89 -2.47 -3.98
C ASN A 285 27.28 -2.25 -2.60
N ILE A 286 26.53 -3.23 -2.14
CA ILE A 286 25.89 -3.19 -0.82
C ILE A 286 26.81 -3.88 0.17
N ASN A 287 27.16 -3.15 1.22
CA ASN A 287 27.85 -3.72 2.35
C ASN A 287 26.83 -4.38 3.30
N ASN A 288 26.95 -5.69 3.50
CA ASN A 288 26.09 -6.46 4.39
C ASN A 288 26.77 -6.90 5.70
N GLU A 289 27.97 -6.41 6.00
CA GLU A 289 28.72 -6.76 7.23
C GLU A 289 27.92 -6.44 8.51
N PHE A 290 27.08 -5.40 8.47
CA PHE A 290 26.25 -4.99 9.59
C PHE A 290 24.95 -5.80 9.73
N SER A 291 24.64 -6.68 8.78
CA SER A 291 23.48 -7.56 8.90
C SER A 291 23.73 -8.63 9.96
N LEU A 292 22.82 -8.73 10.94
CA LEU A 292 22.84 -9.83 11.90
C LEU A 292 22.72 -11.20 11.24
N ASN A 293 22.22 -11.23 10.00
CA ASN A 293 22.03 -12.45 9.20
C ASN A 293 23.25 -12.78 8.32
N ASN A 294 24.27 -11.91 8.26
CA ASN A 294 25.48 -12.15 7.45
C ASN A 294 26.25 -13.43 7.85
N ARG A 295 26.13 -13.85 9.12
CA ARG A 295 26.69 -15.10 9.65
C ARG A 295 26.08 -16.37 9.05
N PHE A 296 24.94 -16.26 8.34
CA PHE A 296 24.26 -17.39 7.74
C PHE A 296 24.57 -17.44 6.24
N ASP A 297 25.05 -18.58 5.77
CA ASP A 297 25.36 -18.84 4.36
C ASP A 297 24.32 -19.80 3.73
N TYR A 298 23.04 -19.45 3.84
CA TYR A 298 21.99 -20.25 3.24
C TYR A 298 21.93 -20.05 1.73
N LYS A 299 22.00 -21.17 0.99
CA LYS A 299 21.87 -21.16 -0.47
C LYS A 299 20.46 -20.78 -0.90
N ILE A 300 20.38 -20.08 -2.03
CA ILE A 300 19.10 -19.80 -2.68
C ILE A 300 18.60 -21.08 -3.35
N ASN A 301 17.37 -21.49 -3.03
CA ASN A 301 16.77 -22.70 -3.59
C ASN A 301 15.86 -22.32 -4.77
N ILE A 302 16.25 -22.72 -5.97
CA ILE A 302 15.43 -22.56 -7.19
C ILE A 302 14.95 -23.95 -7.61
N ILE A 303 13.62 -24.14 -7.56
CA ILE A 303 13.03 -25.47 -7.68
C ILE A 303 11.97 -25.47 -8.77
N LYS A 304 12.12 -26.40 -9.72
CA LYS A 304 11.07 -26.72 -10.69
C LYS A 304 10.13 -27.75 -10.08
N THR A 305 8.84 -27.45 -10.09
CA THR A 305 7.77 -28.37 -9.67
C THR A 305 6.93 -28.78 -10.87
N GLU A 306 6.19 -29.86 -10.77
CA GLU A 306 5.14 -30.19 -11.72
C GLU A 306 3.84 -29.45 -11.35
N LYS A 307 3.07 -29.07 -12.36
CA LYS A 307 1.82 -28.33 -12.15
C LYS A 307 0.81 -29.12 -11.32
N SER A 308 0.79 -30.44 -11.48
CA SER A 308 -0.13 -31.36 -10.78
C SER A 308 0.09 -31.42 -9.28
N ASN A 309 1.36 -31.36 -8.83
CA ASN A 309 1.74 -31.51 -7.41
C ASN A 309 2.39 -30.26 -6.80
N HIS A 310 2.30 -29.11 -7.51
CA HIS A 310 2.93 -27.87 -7.08
C HIS A 310 2.52 -27.46 -5.67
N ASN A 311 1.23 -27.53 -5.37
CA ASN A 311 0.69 -27.11 -4.09
C ASN A 311 1.11 -28.01 -2.93
N GLU A 312 1.20 -29.33 -3.17
CA GLU A 312 1.73 -30.30 -2.20
C GLU A 312 3.22 -30.04 -1.92
N TYR A 313 3.95 -29.66 -2.96
CA TYR A 313 5.34 -29.29 -2.82
C TYR A 313 5.53 -28.02 -1.97
N VAL A 314 4.69 -27.00 -2.17
CA VAL A 314 4.68 -25.81 -1.29
C VAL A 314 4.40 -26.20 0.15
N MET A 315 3.42 -27.08 0.40
CA MET A 315 3.13 -27.62 1.74
C MET A 315 4.35 -28.33 2.35
N SER A 316 5.04 -29.15 1.56
CA SER A 316 6.27 -29.85 2.00
C SER A 316 7.37 -28.87 2.41
N ILE A 317 7.58 -27.79 1.63
CA ILE A 317 8.55 -26.76 1.98
C ILE A 317 8.16 -26.05 3.27
N VAL A 318 6.89 -25.67 3.42
CA VAL A 318 6.39 -25.03 4.64
C VAL A 318 6.60 -25.95 5.85
N ASN A 319 6.30 -27.25 5.72
CA ASN A 319 6.58 -28.23 6.77
C ASN A 319 8.07 -28.26 7.16
N GLN A 320 8.98 -28.21 6.18
CA GLN A 320 10.42 -28.17 6.46
C GLN A 320 10.84 -26.88 7.21
N LEU A 321 10.30 -25.72 6.80
CA LEU A 321 10.60 -24.44 7.45
C LEU A 321 10.09 -24.42 8.89
N VAL A 322 8.89 -24.93 9.14
CA VAL A 322 8.27 -24.91 10.46
C VAL A 322 8.80 -26.05 11.35
N ASP A 323 8.72 -27.30 10.88
CA ASP A 323 8.94 -28.48 11.70
C ASP A 323 10.43 -28.81 11.90
N LYS A 324 11.31 -28.50 10.89
CA LYS A 324 12.75 -28.80 10.96
C LYS A 324 13.62 -27.58 11.23
N MET A 325 13.25 -26.41 10.70
CA MET A 325 14.02 -25.19 10.87
C MET A 325 13.48 -24.30 11.99
N GLU A 326 12.36 -24.67 12.60
CA GLU A 326 11.70 -23.97 13.71
C GLU A 326 11.43 -22.48 13.44
N ILE A 327 11.18 -22.12 12.18
CA ILE A 327 10.88 -20.74 11.81
C ILE A 327 9.45 -20.41 12.25
N PRO A 328 9.23 -19.35 13.03
CA PRO A 328 7.91 -18.92 13.44
C PRO A 328 7.00 -18.63 12.24
N LEU A 329 5.71 -19.00 12.33
CA LEU A 329 4.76 -18.84 11.22
C LEU A 329 4.69 -17.42 10.68
N ASN A 330 4.75 -16.42 11.57
CA ASN A 330 4.71 -15.00 11.20
C ASN A 330 5.99 -14.48 10.54
N GLU A 331 7.06 -15.27 10.55
CA GLU A 331 8.33 -15.01 9.87
C GLU A 331 8.45 -15.75 8.53
N ILE A 332 7.38 -16.39 8.07
CA ILE A 332 7.30 -17.06 6.77
C ILE A 332 6.33 -16.30 5.86
N ALA A 333 6.75 -16.01 4.64
CA ALA A 333 5.89 -15.43 3.61
C ALA A 333 5.88 -16.25 2.32
N ILE A 334 4.70 -16.39 1.73
CA ILE A 334 4.49 -16.95 0.39
C ILE A 334 4.00 -15.81 -0.49
N LEU A 335 4.78 -15.50 -1.53
CA LEU A 335 4.55 -14.35 -2.38
C LEU A 335 4.21 -14.80 -3.80
N SER A 336 3.08 -14.34 -4.31
CA SER A 336 2.60 -14.63 -5.66
C SER A 336 2.47 -13.35 -6.49
N THR A 337 2.43 -13.48 -7.80
CA THR A 337 2.19 -12.34 -8.71
C THR A 337 0.72 -11.92 -8.78
N SER A 338 -0.20 -12.83 -8.43
CA SER A 338 -1.65 -12.58 -8.46
C SER A 338 -2.34 -13.07 -7.19
N TRP A 339 -3.48 -12.44 -6.88
CA TRP A 339 -4.34 -12.88 -5.80
C TRP A 339 -4.82 -14.32 -5.97
N PHE A 340 -5.18 -14.71 -7.20
CA PHE A 340 -5.68 -16.06 -7.49
C PHE A 340 -4.65 -17.15 -7.17
N SER A 341 -3.38 -16.94 -7.54
CA SER A 341 -2.28 -17.86 -7.18
C SER A 341 -2.10 -17.95 -5.67
N ALA A 342 -2.12 -16.80 -4.96
CA ALA A 342 -2.01 -16.78 -3.51
C ALA A 342 -3.20 -17.50 -2.84
N PHE A 343 -4.41 -17.22 -3.27
CA PHE A 343 -5.61 -17.82 -2.70
C PHE A 343 -5.66 -19.34 -2.86
N ASN A 344 -5.26 -19.87 -4.01
CA ASN A 344 -5.21 -21.31 -4.25
C ASN A 344 -4.23 -22.03 -3.29
N ILE A 345 -3.08 -21.44 -3.01
CA ILE A 345 -2.15 -21.97 -2.00
C ILE A 345 -2.76 -21.90 -0.60
N SER A 346 -3.45 -20.81 -0.25
CA SER A 346 -4.09 -20.66 1.05
C SER A 346 -5.11 -21.77 1.33
N LYS A 347 -5.87 -22.20 0.31
CA LYS A 347 -6.87 -23.27 0.47
C LYS A 347 -6.28 -24.58 1.02
N ILE A 348 -5.06 -24.90 0.62
CA ILE A 348 -4.38 -26.14 1.02
C ILE A 348 -3.69 -25.97 2.36
N LEU A 349 -2.98 -24.86 2.54
CA LEU A 349 -2.22 -24.61 3.76
C LEU A 349 -3.10 -24.44 5.00
N ARG A 350 -4.33 -23.92 4.86
CA ARG A 350 -5.29 -23.73 5.95
C ARG A 350 -5.64 -25.01 6.70
N ASN A 351 -5.49 -26.17 6.07
CA ASN A 351 -5.76 -27.46 6.72
C ASN A 351 -4.79 -27.75 7.87
N LYS A 352 -3.60 -27.16 7.86
CA LYS A 352 -2.56 -27.40 8.87
C LYS A 352 -2.09 -26.14 9.58
N TYR A 353 -2.07 -25.00 8.90
CA TYR A 353 -1.46 -23.76 9.38
C TYR A 353 -2.44 -22.59 9.42
N SER A 354 -2.21 -21.66 10.34
CA SER A 354 -2.84 -20.34 10.30
C SER A 354 -2.24 -19.54 9.14
N ILE A 355 -3.08 -19.10 8.21
CA ILE A 355 -2.68 -18.30 7.05
C ILE A 355 -3.30 -16.91 7.15
N VAL A 356 -2.49 -15.89 6.95
CA VAL A 356 -2.89 -14.48 7.09
C VAL A 356 -2.52 -13.68 5.84
N GLY A 357 -3.11 -12.50 5.70
CA GLY A 357 -2.89 -11.59 4.60
C GLY A 357 -4.01 -11.59 3.56
N LEU A 358 -3.97 -10.60 2.67
CA LEU A 358 -5.05 -10.39 1.69
C LEU A 358 -5.15 -11.52 0.66
N GLY A 359 -4.05 -12.21 0.35
CA GLY A 359 -4.05 -13.39 -0.50
C GLY A 359 -4.73 -14.61 0.13
N ALA A 360 -4.98 -14.58 1.43
CA ALA A 360 -5.68 -15.64 2.15
C ALA A 360 -7.18 -15.38 2.30
N LEU A 361 -7.66 -14.17 2.02
CA LEU A 361 -9.08 -13.82 2.11
C LEU A 361 -9.91 -14.45 0.98
N PRO A 362 -11.20 -14.74 1.21
CA PRO A 362 -12.07 -15.36 0.21
C PRO A 362 -12.51 -14.41 -0.92
N HIS A 363 -12.05 -13.18 -0.92
CA HIS A 363 -12.34 -12.16 -1.93
C HIS A 363 -11.08 -11.42 -2.35
N LYS A 364 -11.10 -10.83 -3.54
CA LYS A 364 -10.07 -9.90 -3.98
C LYS A 364 -10.01 -8.68 -3.06
N HIS A 365 -8.95 -7.91 -3.20
CA HIS A 365 -8.81 -6.65 -2.48
C HIS A 365 -9.99 -5.72 -2.81
N ILE A 366 -10.66 -5.25 -1.79
CA ILE A 366 -11.59 -4.12 -1.86
C ILE A 366 -10.82 -2.80 -1.82
N SER A 367 -11.44 -1.73 -2.26
CA SER A 367 -10.86 -0.39 -2.18
C SER A 367 -10.40 -0.08 -0.74
N ASN A 368 -9.25 0.59 -0.60
CA ASN A 368 -8.75 1.03 0.70
C ASN A 368 -9.68 2.12 1.25
N ASN A 369 -10.72 1.75 1.96
CA ASN A 369 -11.56 2.67 2.69
C ASN A 369 -11.31 2.56 4.21
N SER A 370 -11.72 3.58 4.94
CA SER A 370 -11.54 3.64 6.39
C SER A 370 -12.34 2.56 7.12
N THR A 371 -13.52 2.16 6.61
CA THR A 371 -14.34 1.09 7.19
C THR A 371 -13.61 -0.23 7.21
N PHE A 372 -12.97 -0.62 6.08
CA PHE A 372 -12.18 -1.85 6.01
C PHE A 372 -10.93 -1.78 6.88
N SER A 373 -10.26 -0.63 6.90
CA SER A 373 -9.11 -0.39 7.76
C SER A 373 -9.48 -0.47 9.24
N LEU A 374 -10.65 0.03 9.60
CA LEU A 374 -11.20 -0.08 10.95
C LEU A 374 -11.54 -1.53 11.30
N LEU A 375 -12.22 -2.26 10.43
CA LEU A 375 -12.53 -3.69 10.62
C LEU A 375 -11.25 -4.51 10.83
N LYS A 376 -10.21 -4.26 10.04
CA LYS A 376 -8.90 -4.90 10.19
C LYS A 376 -8.24 -4.58 11.53
N SER A 377 -8.30 -3.34 11.99
CA SER A 377 -7.73 -2.94 13.29
C SER A 377 -8.51 -3.52 14.46
N LEU A 378 -9.83 -3.59 14.37
CA LEU A 378 -10.70 -4.25 15.34
C LEU A 378 -10.42 -5.75 15.41
N SER A 379 -10.25 -6.41 14.26
CA SER A 379 -9.85 -7.82 14.18
C SER A 379 -8.50 -8.06 14.86
N ASN A 380 -7.53 -7.18 14.62
CA ASN A 380 -6.22 -7.25 15.29
C ASN A 380 -6.34 -7.05 16.81
N TYR A 381 -7.16 -6.09 17.25
CA TYR A 381 -7.39 -5.83 18.67
C TYR A 381 -8.12 -7.00 19.36
N TYR A 382 -9.09 -7.62 18.67
CA TYR A 382 -9.81 -8.79 19.20
C TYR A 382 -8.85 -9.89 19.70
N TYR A 383 -7.80 -10.17 18.94
CA TYR A 383 -6.83 -11.22 19.28
C TYR A 383 -5.67 -10.74 20.17
N LYS A 384 -5.25 -9.48 20.08
CA LYS A 384 -4.08 -8.95 20.84
C LYS A 384 -4.42 -8.33 22.18
N GLN A 385 -5.54 -7.66 22.29
CA GLN A 385 -6.03 -6.93 23.47
C GLN A 385 -4.95 -6.10 24.21
N ASN A 386 -4.07 -5.44 23.48
CA ASN A 386 -3.01 -4.63 24.05
C ASN A 386 -3.14 -3.13 23.66
N SER A 387 -2.40 -2.28 24.38
CA SER A 387 -2.44 -0.83 24.19
C SER A 387 -2.03 -0.36 22.78
N LYS A 388 -1.14 -1.10 22.10
CA LYS A 388 -0.71 -0.78 20.73
C LYS A 388 -1.83 -1.04 19.73
N ALA A 389 -2.52 -2.18 19.85
CA ALA A 389 -3.67 -2.51 19.00
C ALA A 389 -4.84 -1.55 19.25
N LEU A 390 -5.10 -1.18 20.50
CA LEU A 390 -6.13 -0.20 20.86
C LEU A 390 -5.85 1.19 20.26
N ARG A 391 -4.62 1.66 20.32
CA ARG A 391 -4.23 2.93 19.67
C ARG A 391 -4.50 2.91 18.17
N LYS A 392 -4.26 1.77 17.51
CA LYS A 392 -4.56 1.61 16.08
C LYS A 392 -6.06 1.67 15.79
N VAL A 393 -6.89 1.05 16.65
CA VAL A 393 -8.35 1.18 16.54
C VAL A 393 -8.79 2.62 16.67
N LYS A 394 -8.34 3.34 17.71
CA LYS A 394 -8.67 4.76 17.93
C LYS A 394 -8.34 5.60 16.68
N ARG A 395 -7.12 5.48 16.18
CA ARG A 395 -6.69 6.21 14.98
C ARG A 395 -7.54 5.88 13.75
N ASN A 396 -7.89 4.61 13.54
CA ASN A 396 -8.72 4.24 12.40
C ASN A 396 -10.17 4.71 12.55
N ILE A 397 -10.68 4.87 13.77
CA ILE A 397 -11.98 5.52 14.02
C ILE A 397 -11.90 7.01 13.70
N GLU A 398 -10.85 7.69 14.13
CA GLU A 398 -10.64 9.10 13.78
C GLU A 398 -10.57 9.29 12.26
N LEU A 399 -9.81 8.43 11.55
CA LEU A 399 -9.75 8.44 10.09
C LEU A 399 -11.12 8.18 9.45
N HIS A 400 -11.88 7.23 9.99
CA HIS A 400 -13.21 6.90 9.52
C HIS A 400 -14.17 8.10 9.69
N CYS A 401 -14.12 8.75 10.85
CA CYS A 401 -14.90 9.96 11.09
C CYS A 401 -14.52 11.09 10.13
N LEU A 402 -13.23 11.29 9.91
CA LEU A 402 -12.73 12.31 8.99
C LEU A 402 -13.14 12.05 7.53
N GLU A 403 -13.05 10.82 7.04
CA GLU A 403 -13.46 10.47 5.67
C GLU A 403 -14.97 10.63 5.44
N ASN A 404 -15.77 10.44 6.48
CA ASN A 404 -17.24 10.53 6.39
C ASN A 404 -17.81 11.86 6.92
N ASP A 405 -16.96 12.87 7.15
CA ASP A 405 -17.34 14.20 7.71
C ASP A 405 -18.15 14.10 9.02
N LEU A 406 -17.77 13.13 9.87
CA LEU A 406 -18.39 12.91 11.16
C LEU A 406 -17.65 13.71 12.23
N SER A 407 -18.35 14.54 12.96
CA SER A 407 -17.81 15.33 14.08
C SER A 407 -18.42 14.86 15.40
N PHE A 408 -17.58 14.33 16.28
CA PHE A 408 -17.98 13.93 17.62
C PHE A 408 -17.14 14.64 18.66
N SER A 409 -17.75 14.97 19.82
CA SER A 409 -16.97 15.36 20.98
C SER A 409 -16.07 14.19 21.43
N ASP A 410 -14.94 14.48 22.07
CA ASP A 410 -14.01 13.45 22.57
C ASP A 410 -14.72 12.43 23.47
N ARG A 411 -15.67 12.87 24.28
CA ARG A 411 -16.47 11.99 25.14
C ARG A 411 -17.37 11.07 24.32
N THR A 412 -18.03 11.56 23.29
CA THR A 412 -18.90 10.78 22.40
C THR A 412 -18.05 9.77 21.60
N LEU A 413 -16.90 10.20 21.09
CA LEU A 413 -15.96 9.34 20.36
C LEU A 413 -15.47 8.21 21.26
N TYR A 414 -15.07 8.50 22.50
CA TYR A 414 -14.67 7.49 23.48
C TYR A 414 -15.78 6.45 23.75
N TYR A 415 -17.03 6.91 23.91
CA TYR A 415 -18.18 6.03 24.08
C TYR A 415 -18.39 5.13 22.86
N LYS A 416 -18.31 5.67 21.64
CA LYS A 416 -18.46 4.92 20.40
C LYS A 416 -17.35 3.86 20.26
N ILE A 417 -16.10 4.18 20.59
CA ILE A 417 -14.97 3.26 20.61
C ILE A 417 -15.23 2.08 21.57
N ASN A 418 -15.61 2.39 22.81
CA ASN A 418 -15.87 1.35 23.81
C ASN A 418 -17.04 0.46 23.40
N ASN A 419 -18.07 1.04 22.79
CA ASN A 419 -19.24 0.29 22.32
C ASN A 419 -18.88 -0.68 21.19
N LEU A 420 -18.08 -0.22 20.20
CA LEU A 420 -17.57 -1.08 19.15
C LEU A 420 -16.77 -2.25 19.72
N ILE A 421 -15.82 -1.97 20.60
CA ILE A 421 -14.96 -2.98 21.20
C ILE A 421 -15.76 -3.99 22.02
N THR A 422 -16.67 -3.52 22.88
CA THR A 422 -17.48 -4.37 23.73
C THR A 422 -18.39 -5.29 22.91
N ASN A 423 -19.02 -4.79 21.86
CA ASN A 423 -19.86 -5.61 20.99
C ASN A 423 -19.04 -6.58 20.15
N LEU A 424 -17.85 -6.15 19.69
CA LEU A 424 -16.92 -7.05 18.99
C LEU A 424 -16.50 -8.23 19.86
N LEU A 425 -16.13 -7.99 21.12
CA LEU A 425 -15.70 -9.04 22.06
C LEU A 425 -16.83 -10.01 22.44
N LYS A 426 -18.08 -9.57 22.35
CA LYS A 426 -19.27 -10.41 22.60
C LYS A 426 -19.77 -11.17 21.37
N ASN A 427 -19.21 -10.90 20.19
CA ASN A 427 -19.70 -11.49 18.96
C ASN A 427 -19.38 -13.00 18.89
N ASN A 428 -20.34 -13.79 18.42
CA ASN A 428 -20.14 -15.21 18.20
C ASN A 428 -19.30 -15.42 16.92
N THR A 429 -18.08 -15.88 17.09
CA THR A 429 -17.13 -16.14 16.00
C THR A 429 -17.46 -17.36 15.14
N GLU A 430 -18.35 -18.22 15.60
CA GLU A 430 -18.80 -19.43 14.88
C GLU A 430 -19.92 -19.16 13.86
N LYS A 431 -20.51 -17.96 13.86
CA LYS A 431 -21.49 -17.58 12.84
C LYS A 431 -20.91 -17.68 11.43
N SER A 432 -21.77 -17.98 10.45
CA SER A 432 -21.37 -17.91 9.04
C SER A 432 -20.82 -16.52 8.70
N LEU A 433 -19.91 -16.45 7.75
CA LEU A 433 -19.28 -15.17 7.36
C LEU A 433 -20.32 -14.12 6.98
N ILE A 434 -21.34 -14.50 6.21
CA ILE A 434 -22.38 -13.55 5.74
C ILE A 434 -23.20 -13.01 6.91
N GLN A 435 -23.62 -13.86 7.85
CA GLN A 435 -24.33 -13.42 9.05
C GLN A 435 -23.46 -12.47 9.89
N GLY A 436 -22.19 -12.82 10.08
CA GLY A 436 -21.25 -11.98 10.82
C GLY A 436 -21.00 -10.62 10.16
N LEU A 437 -20.87 -10.57 8.84
CA LEU A 437 -20.73 -9.31 8.11
C LEU A 437 -21.99 -8.43 8.21
N ASN A 438 -23.17 -9.03 8.14
CA ASN A 438 -24.42 -8.30 8.34
C ASN A 438 -24.55 -7.74 9.78
N ASP A 439 -24.16 -8.52 10.80
CA ASP A 439 -24.14 -8.05 12.18
C ASP A 439 -23.18 -6.85 12.35
N TYR A 440 -22.01 -6.90 11.72
CA TYR A 440 -21.07 -5.78 11.73
C TYR A 440 -21.61 -4.56 10.96
N ASN A 441 -22.28 -4.78 9.84
CA ASN A 441 -22.91 -3.68 9.11
C ASN A 441 -23.92 -2.93 10.01
N ILE A 442 -24.84 -3.66 10.62
CA ILE A 442 -25.85 -3.09 11.55
C ILE A 442 -25.18 -2.39 12.73
N LEU A 443 -24.11 -2.97 13.29
CA LEU A 443 -23.38 -2.38 14.41
C LEU A 443 -22.70 -1.07 14.02
N PHE A 444 -22.02 -1.03 12.87
CA PHE A 444 -21.34 0.17 12.37
C PHE A 444 -22.35 1.27 12.03
N ASP A 445 -23.41 0.94 11.29
CA ASP A 445 -24.46 1.91 10.93
C ASP A 445 -25.07 2.56 12.18
N ARG A 446 -25.34 1.77 13.22
CA ARG A 446 -25.88 2.29 14.49
C ARG A 446 -24.88 3.16 15.25
N ILE A 447 -23.58 2.79 15.27
CA ILE A 447 -22.57 3.51 16.06
C ILE A 447 -22.17 4.82 15.39
N PHE A 448 -21.98 4.80 14.07
CA PHE A 448 -21.56 5.98 13.32
C PHE A 448 -22.73 6.82 12.77
N GLU A 449 -23.95 6.29 12.83
CA GLU A 449 -25.18 6.96 12.35
C GLU A 449 -25.15 7.25 10.85
N ILE A 450 -24.41 6.44 10.11
CA ILE A 450 -24.29 6.45 8.63
C ILE A 450 -24.43 5.03 8.08
N LYS A 451 -24.78 4.89 6.81
CA LYS A 451 -24.81 3.59 6.14
C LYS A 451 -23.42 3.21 5.65
N HIS A 452 -23.03 1.95 5.86
CA HIS A 452 -21.76 1.38 5.44
C HIS A 452 -21.97 0.34 4.34
N SER A 453 -21.44 0.62 3.16
CA SER A 453 -21.51 -0.27 2.01
C SER A 453 -20.42 -1.35 1.98
N THR A 454 -19.31 -1.13 2.71
CA THR A 454 -18.13 -2.01 2.68
C THR A 454 -18.44 -3.46 3.00
N PHE A 455 -19.35 -3.73 3.93
CA PHE A 455 -19.72 -5.09 4.31
C PHE A 455 -20.53 -5.80 3.22
N LYS A 456 -21.36 -5.03 2.51
CA LYS A 456 -22.11 -5.51 1.34
C LYS A 456 -21.14 -5.80 0.19
N GLU A 457 -20.21 -4.89 -0.11
CA GLU A 457 -19.13 -5.09 -1.10
C GLU A 457 -18.36 -6.37 -0.82
N ILE A 458 -17.92 -6.60 0.43
CA ILE A 458 -17.22 -7.83 0.82
C ILE A 458 -18.11 -9.06 0.52
N SER A 459 -19.37 -9.02 0.92
CA SER A 459 -20.30 -10.14 0.74
C SER A 459 -20.55 -10.49 -0.73
N GLU A 460 -20.61 -9.49 -1.61
CA GLU A 460 -20.81 -9.67 -3.05
C GLU A 460 -19.57 -10.22 -3.76
N LEU A 461 -18.39 -9.82 -3.31
CA LEU A 461 -17.12 -10.29 -3.86
C LEU A 461 -16.77 -11.74 -3.49
N ILE A 462 -17.41 -12.31 -2.48
CA ILE A 462 -17.18 -13.70 -2.04
C ILE A 462 -17.99 -14.66 -2.91
N LYS A 463 -17.33 -15.67 -3.48
CA LYS A 463 -18.01 -16.73 -4.21
C LYS A 463 -18.90 -17.58 -3.30
N ASP A 464 -20.04 -18.05 -3.83
CA ASP A 464 -21.02 -18.80 -3.04
C ASP A 464 -20.47 -20.06 -2.38
N GLU A 465 -19.51 -20.73 -3.01
CA GLU A 465 -18.79 -21.86 -2.41
C GLU A 465 -18.04 -21.47 -1.14
N GLU A 466 -17.35 -20.32 -1.16
CA GLU A 466 -16.59 -19.82 -0.02
C GLU A 466 -17.51 -19.26 1.08
N LYS A 467 -18.67 -18.70 0.73
CA LYS A 467 -19.68 -18.25 1.71
C LYS A 467 -20.14 -19.35 2.65
N LYS A 468 -20.17 -20.60 2.16
CA LYS A 468 -20.60 -21.79 2.94
C LYS A 468 -19.52 -22.32 3.89
N ILE A 469 -18.24 -22.02 3.62
CA ILE A 469 -17.10 -22.60 4.33
C ILE A 469 -16.59 -21.69 5.44
N TRP A 470 -16.67 -20.38 5.24
CA TRP A 470 -16.07 -19.41 6.16
C TRP A 470 -16.97 -19.02 7.32
N THR A 471 -16.40 -19.02 8.53
CA THR A 471 -16.98 -18.32 9.68
C THR A 471 -16.44 -16.89 9.78
N ILE A 472 -17.16 -16.02 10.47
CA ILE A 472 -16.69 -14.65 10.74
C ILE A 472 -15.40 -14.64 11.59
N GLY A 473 -15.24 -15.61 12.48
CA GLY A 473 -14.03 -15.78 13.29
C GLY A 473 -12.81 -16.11 12.44
N GLN A 474 -12.92 -17.03 11.48
CA GLN A 474 -11.84 -17.34 10.53
C GLN A 474 -11.47 -16.12 9.70
N TYR A 475 -12.47 -15.36 9.24
CA TYR A 475 -12.26 -14.14 8.48
C TYR A 475 -11.51 -13.08 9.30
N MET A 476 -11.97 -12.81 10.52
CA MET A 476 -11.30 -11.88 11.44
C MET A 476 -9.87 -12.30 11.78
N LYS A 477 -9.63 -13.59 12.01
CA LYS A 477 -8.28 -14.12 12.27
C LYS A 477 -7.35 -13.86 11.10
N THR A 478 -7.82 -14.14 9.89
CA THR A 478 -7.06 -13.88 8.65
C THR A 478 -6.78 -12.38 8.45
N LEU A 479 -7.78 -11.51 8.69
CA LEU A 479 -7.63 -10.06 8.63
C LEU A 479 -6.67 -9.52 9.68
N SER A 480 -6.63 -10.11 10.86
CA SER A 480 -5.78 -9.64 11.96
C SER A 480 -4.30 -9.62 11.60
N GLY A 481 -3.88 -10.49 10.68
CA GLY A 481 -2.49 -10.65 10.27
C GLY A 481 -1.59 -11.22 11.36
N LEU A 482 -2.17 -11.93 12.35
CA LEU A 482 -1.46 -12.42 13.52
C LEU A 482 -1.24 -13.91 13.47
N ASP A 483 -0.06 -14.31 13.97
CA ASP A 483 0.30 -15.69 14.26
C ASP A 483 0.04 -16.68 13.11
N GLY A 484 0.35 -16.27 11.89
CA GLY A 484 0.16 -17.08 10.70
C GLY A 484 1.17 -16.79 9.62
N ILE A 485 1.29 -17.72 8.68
CA ILE A 485 2.10 -17.58 7.46
C ILE A 485 1.48 -16.47 6.61
N THR A 486 2.28 -15.49 6.25
CA THR A 486 1.81 -14.43 5.35
C THR A 486 1.69 -14.96 3.92
N ASN A 487 0.49 -14.93 3.35
CA ASN A 487 0.27 -15.26 1.95
C ASN A 487 -0.34 -14.05 1.22
N ASN A 488 0.43 -13.45 0.30
CA ASN A 488 0.07 -12.21 -0.34
C ASN A 488 0.63 -12.10 -1.77
N THR A 489 0.15 -11.07 -2.47
CA THR A 489 0.84 -10.64 -3.70
C THR A 489 2.10 -9.84 -3.34
N ILE A 490 3.09 -9.85 -4.27
CA ILE A 490 4.37 -9.14 -4.08
C ILE A 490 4.13 -7.65 -3.78
N HIS A 491 3.18 -7.00 -4.45
CA HIS A 491 2.83 -5.59 -4.23
C HIS A 491 2.40 -5.27 -2.78
N LYS A 492 1.70 -6.21 -2.14
CA LYS A 492 1.13 -6.00 -0.79
C LYS A 492 2.11 -6.22 0.35
N VAL A 493 3.27 -6.80 0.06
CA VAL A 493 4.34 -7.01 1.07
C VAL A 493 5.49 -6.01 0.92
N LYS A 494 5.35 -5.02 0.05
CA LYS A 494 6.32 -3.93 -0.01
C LYS A 494 6.44 -3.26 1.37
N GLY A 495 7.67 -3.01 1.82
CA GLY A 495 7.97 -2.52 3.18
C GLY A 495 8.09 -3.59 4.25
N LEU A 496 7.55 -4.81 4.05
CA LEU A 496 7.65 -5.91 5.01
C LEU A 496 8.89 -6.78 4.76
N GLU A 497 9.24 -7.64 5.74
CA GLU A 497 10.39 -8.54 5.67
C GLU A 497 10.16 -9.79 6.52
N TYR A 498 10.74 -10.93 6.09
CA TYR A 498 10.50 -12.24 6.68
C TYR A 498 11.77 -13.07 6.74
N ASP A 499 11.90 -13.96 7.72
CA ASP A 499 13.03 -14.88 7.81
C ASP A 499 13.09 -15.84 6.62
N ALA A 500 11.92 -16.34 6.20
CA ALA A 500 11.80 -17.19 5.02
C ALA A 500 10.77 -16.66 4.03
N VAL A 501 11.15 -16.61 2.75
CA VAL A 501 10.27 -16.19 1.66
C VAL A 501 10.22 -17.27 0.59
N ILE A 502 9.01 -17.68 0.24
CA ILE A 502 8.71 -18.57 -0.87
C ILE A 502 8.12 -17.73 -2.00
N LEU A 503 8.83 -17.61 -3.11
CA LEU A 503 8.32 -16.98 -4.33
C LEU A 503 7.59 -18.04 -5.16
N ASN A 504 6.26 -17.90 -5.21
CA ASN A 504 5.36 -18.89 -5.79
C ASN A 504 5.09 -18.63 -7.27
N GLU A 505 5.25 -19.67 -8.10
CA GLU A 505 4.94 -19.66 -9.55
C GLU A 505 5.67 -18.54 -10.33
N MET A 506 6.97 -18.41 -10.13
CA MET A 506 7.82 -17.45 -10.86
C MET A 506 8.08 -17.91 -12.31
N ASN A 507 7.01 -17.92 -13.10
CA ASN A 507 6.98 -18.39 -14.48
C ASN A 507 7.20 -17.25 -15.49
N GLU A 508 7.62 -17.61 -16.71
CA GLU A 508 7.90 -16.69 -17.82
C GLU A 508 6.75 -15.74 -18.13
N ASN A 509 5.49 -16.21 -18.08
CA ASN A 509 4.30 -15.43 -18.41
C ASN A 509 3.68 -14.68 -17.20
N LYS A 510 4.23 -14.87 -16.00
CA LYS A 510 3.73 -14.23 -14.77
C LYS A 510 4.63 -13.10 -14.31
N ILE A 511 5.94 -13.20 -14.57
CA ILE A 511 6.92 -12.18 -14.22
C ILE A 511 8.10 -12.18 -15.20
N PRO A 512 8.21 -11.23 -16.15
CA PRO A 512 7.24 -10.14 -16.41
C PRO A 512 5.84 -10.65 -16.75
N TYR A 513 4.82 -9.83 -16.46
CA TYR A 513 3.44 -10.19 -16.80
C TYR A 513 3.23 -10.13 -18.32
N GLN A 514 2.61 -11.17 -18.88
CA GLN A 514 2.19 -11.24 -20.27
C GLN A 514 0.69 -11.55 -20.35
N LYS A 515 -0.03 -10.75 -21.09
CA LYS A 515 -1.45 -10.98 -21.34
C LYS A 515 -1.63 -12.17 -22.28
N LEU A 516 -2.54 -13.07 -21.94
CA LEU A 516 -2.89 -14.19 -22.79
C LEU A 516 -3.80 -13.69 -23.93
N ILE A 517 -3.31 -13.76 -25.17
CA ILE A 517 -4.06 -13.37 -26.38
C ILE A 517 -4.98 -14.51 -26.82
N SER A 518 -4.49 -15.75 -26.85
CA SER A 518 -5.27 -16.90 -27.28
C SER A 518 -5.00 -18.12 -26.39
N ARG A 519 -6.07 -18.80 -26.00
CA ARG A 519 -6.00 -20.09 -25.30
C ARG A 519 -5.58 -21.22 -26.24
N LYS A 520 -5.86 -21.09 -27.53
CA LYS A 520 -5.45 -22.06 -28.56
C LYS A 520 -3.95 -21.86 -28.83
N GLY A 521 -3.12 -22.76 -28.35
CA GLY A 521 -1.67 -22.68 -28.44
C GLY A 521 -0.97 -21.83 -27.37
N TRP A 522 -1.69 -21.29 -26.38
CA TRP A 522 -1.13 -20.46 -25.30
C TRP A 522 -0.27 -19.31 -25.82
N ILE A 523 -0.85 -18.50 -26.70
CA ILE A 523 -0.19 -17.32 -27.28
C ILE A 523 -0.29 -16.15 -26.31
N TYR A 524 0.86 -15.61 -25.95
CA TYR A 524 0.98 -14.46 -25.08
C TYR A 524 1.43 -13.21 -25.85
N GLU A 525 1.10 -12.04 -25.28
CA GLU A 525 1.56 -10.75 -25.80
C GLU A 525 3.10 -10.67 -25.75
N THR A 526 3.68 -9.99 -26.75
CA THR A 526 5.13 -9.78 -26.82
C THR A 526 5.57 -8.84 -25.71
N LEU A 527 6.64 -9.19 -25.01
CA LEU A 527 7.22 -8.35 -23.96
C LEU A 527 7.80 -7.05 -24.55
N THR A 528 7.46 -5.93 -23.95
CA THR A 528 8.10 -4.64 -24.19
C THR A 528 9.26 -4.43 -23.21
N ASN A 529 10.21 -3.55 -23.55
CA ASN A 529 11.28 -3.17 -22.61
C ASN A 529 10.72 -2.65 -21.29
N GLU A 530 9.61 -1.93 -21.35
CA GLU A 530 8.92 -1.40 -20.17
C GLU A 530 8.37 -2.52 -19.29
N SER A 531 7.64 -3.48 -19.86
CA SER A 531 7.09 -4.63 -19.10
C SER A 531 8.20 -5.51 -18.50
N ILE A 532 9.36 -5.62 -19.18
CA ILE A 532 10.54 -6.30 -18.65
C ILE A 532 11.09 -5.55 -17.44
N GLU A 533 11.21 -4.22 -17.53
CA GLU A 533 11.74 -3.42 -16.43
C GLU A 533 10.80 -3.40 -15.21
N GLU A 534 9.49 -3.30 -15.41
CA GLU A 534 8.50 -3.44 -14.34
C GLU A 534 8.57 -4.82 -13.68
N GLY A 535 8.65 -5.88 -14.48
CA GLY A 535 8.85 -7.24 -13.98
C GLY A 535 10.13 -7.40 -13.19
N ARG A 536 11.24 -6.79 -13.64
CA ARG A 536 12.54 -6.77 -12.95
C ARG A 536 12.43 -6.12 -11.57
N LYS A 537 11.82 -4.94 -11.50
CA LYS A 537 11.58 -4.23 -10.24
C LYS A 537 10.70 -5.04 -9.29
N LEU A 538 9.64 -5.68 -9.82
CA LEU A 538 8.76 -6.52 -9.03
C LEU A 538 9.50 -7.74 -8.47
N PHE A 539 10.33 -8.39 -9.29
CA PHE A 539 11.14 -9.53 -8.86
C PHE A 539 12.20 -9.11 -7.82
N TYR A 540 12.82 -7.95 -8.01
CA TYR A 540 13.74 -7.34 -7.05
C TYR A 540 13.07 -7.10 -5.68
N VAL A 541 11.89 -6.52 -5.68
CA VAL A 541 11.13 -6.34 -4.43
C VAL A 541 10.85 -7.69 -3.77
N ALA A 542 10.42 -8.69 -4.54
CA ALA A 542 10.08 -10.01 -4.00
C ALA A 542 11.29 -10.69 -3.32
N VAL A 543 12.44 -10.74 -3.99
CA VAL A 543 13.69 -11.31 -3.46
C VAL A 543 14.15 -10.57 -2.21
N SER A 544 14.09 -9.25 -2.21
CA SER A 544 14.56 -8.40 -1.12
C SER A 544 13.68 -8.44 0.15
N ARG A 545 12.57 -9.21 0.15
CA ARG A 545 11.76 -9.42 1.36
C ARG A 545 12.36 -10.47 2.30
N ALA A 546 13.25 -11.33 1.80
CA ALA A 546 13.87 -12.40 2.59
C ALA A 546 15.02 -11.88 3.45
N LYS A 547 15.07 -12.34 4.70
CA LYS A 547 16.20 -12.12 5.63
C LYS A 547 17.21 -13.25 5.55
N LYS A 548 16.76 -14.52 5.61
CA LYS A 548 17.62 -15.71 5.73
C LYS A 548 17.41 -16.73 4.61
N HIS A 549 16.15 -17.12 4.36
CA HIS A 549 15.83 -18.20 3.43
C HIS A 549 15.03 -17.66 2.26
N LEU A 550 15.49 -17.97 1.04
CA LEU A 550 14.80 -17.64 -0.20
C LEU A 550 14.61 -18.91 -1.03
N ILE A 551 13.35 -19.23 -1.31
CA ILE A 551 12.95 -20.37 -2.12
C ILE A 551 12.15 -19.82 -3.31
N ILE A 552 12.58 -20.16 -4.53
CA ILE A 552 11.95 -19.70 -5.78
C ILE A 552 11.36 -20.90 -6.50
N LEU A 553 10.06 -20.91 -6.69
CA LEU A 553 9.33 -21.99 -7.32
C LEU A 553 8.81 -21.60 -8.70
N HIS A 554 8.95 -22.51 -9.65
CA HIS A 554 8.31 -22.40 -10.95
C HIS A 554 7.73 -23.76 -11.38
N ASN A 555 6.53 -23.74 -11.96
CA ASN A 555 5.83 -24.95 -12.43
C ASN A 555 5.56 -24.94 -13.93
N TRP A 556 6.21 -24.04 -14.64
CA TRP A 556 6.24 -23.85 -16.08
C TRP A 556 7.64 -23.41 -16.48
N LYS A 557 7.82 -22.87 -17.69
CA LYS A 557 9.08 -22.21 -18.05
C LYS A 557 9.43 -21.16 -17.01
N PRO A 558 10.67 -21.12 -16.50
CA PRO A 558 11.07 -20.18 -15.48
C PRO A 558 11.03 -18.74 -16.01
N SER A 559 10.75 -17.79 -15.13
CA SER A 559 10.93 -16.36 -15.43
C SER A 559 12.35 -16.09 -15.93
N MET A 560 12.49 -15.20 -16.90
CA MET A 560 13.78 -14.77 -17.43
C MET A 560 14.74 -14.26 -16.32
N PHE A 561 14.21 -13.69 -15.25
CA PHE A 561 15.02 -13.19 -14.13
C PHE A 561 15.68 -14.30 -13.32
N ILE A 562 15.17 -15.53 -13.37
CA ILE A 562 15.81 -16.70 -12.73
C ILE A 562 17.14 -17.02 -13.39
N SER A 563 17.27 -16.85 -14.71
CA SER A 563 18.55 -17.05 -15.41
C SER A 563 19.59 -15.98 -15.07
N VAL A 564 19.15 -14.75 -14.76
CA VAL A 564 20.02 -13.63 -14.39
C VAL A 564 20.63 -13.83 -12.99
N ILE A 565 19.90 -14.46 -12.08
CA ILE A 565 20.34 -14.62 -10.68
C ILE A 565 21.12 -15.91 -10.42
N LYS A 566 21.05 -16.89 -11.31
CA LYS A 566 21.89 -18.10 -11.26
C LYS A 566 23.36 -17.75 -11.51
#